data_9b2cd8194420d254f86a34758d457e29
#
_entry.id   9b2cd8194420d254f86a34758d457e29
#
_cell.length_a   1.000
_cell.length_b   1.000
_cell.length_c   1.000
_cell.angle_alpha   90.00
_cell.angle_beta   90.00
_cell.angle_gamma   90.00
#
_symmetry.space_group_name_H-M   'P 1'
#
loop_
_entity.id
_entity.type
_entity.pdbx_description
1 polymer ?
#
loop_
_entity_poly.entity_id
_entity_poly.type
_entity_poly.pdbx_seq_one_letter_code
_entity_poly.pdbx_strand_id
1 'polypeptide(L)'
;MERLEGFVEKGWGSELIWATNDKYCGKLLRFNKDAKFSMHFHSVKDETWYVLEGRFVVKVIDTKTSAQTQYILEPGDSWHNPPLVPHQVICLEEGVLIEVSTPDSVEDNYRVLPGDSQK
;
A
#
# COMPACT_ATOMS: atom_id res chain seq x y z
N MET A 1 0.43 -24.89 -15.35
CA MET A 1 0.00 -23.53 -15.03
C MET A 1 -0.58 -23.50 -13.64
N GLU A 2 -0.04 -22.68 -12.79
CA GLU A 2 -0.56 -22.50 -11.44
C GLU A 2 -1.61 -21.41 -11.40
N ARG A 3 -2.60 -21.61 -10.54
CA ARG A 3 -3.62 -20.62 -10.28
C ARG A 3 -3.32 -19.98 -8.93
N LEU A 4 -3.11 -18.67 -8.90
CA LEU A 4 -2.85 -17.94 -7.66
C LEU A 4 -4.18 -17.45 -7.08
N GLU A 5 -4.50 -17.94 -5.90
CA GLU A 5 -5.69 -17.52 -5.16
C GLU A 5 -5.20 -16.65 -4.00
N GLY A 6 -5.48 -15.35 -4.08
CA GLY A 6 -4.97 -14.42 -3.08
C GLY A 6 -5.88 -13.23 -2.87
N PHE A 7 -7.19 -13.41 -3.03
CA PHE A 7 -8.14 -12.33 -2.79
C PHE A 7 -8.42 -12.18 -1.30
N VAL A 8 -8.26 -10.95 -0.79
CA VAL A 8 -8.51 -10.62 0.61
C VAL A 8 -9.35 -9.35 0.67
N GLU A 9 -10.47 -9.39 1.39
CA GLU A 9 -11.24 -8.19 1.68
C GLU A 9 -10.58 -7.41 2.81
N LYS A 10 -10.55 -6.09 2.66
CA LYS A 10 -10.00 -5.15 3.63
C LYS A 10 -11.04 -4.10 3.98
N GLY A 11 -10.87 -3.44 5.12
CA GLY A 11 -11.77 -2.34 5.49
C GLY A 11 -11.77 -1.18 4.50
N TRP A 12 -10.70 -1.01 3.74
CA TRP A 12 -10.56 0.04 2.73
C TRP A 12 -10.91 -0.40 1.31
N GLY A 13 -11.17 -1.68 1.07
CA GLY A 13 -11.47 -2.23 -0.25
C GLY A 13 -11.05 -3.68 -0.36
N SER A 14 -10.18 -3.99 -1.28
CA SER A 14 -9.71 -5.37 -1.48
C SER A 14 -8.28 -5.44 -1.98
N GLU A 15 -7.65 -6.57 -1.74
CA GLU A 15 -6.30 -6.89 -2.16
C GLU A 15 -6.34 -8.20 -2.95
N LEU A 16 -5.81 -8.18 -4.16
CA LEU A 16 -5.61 -9.37 -4.97
C LEU A 16 -4.12 -9.63 -5.13
N ILE A 17 -3.63 -10.72 -4.55
CA ILE A 17 -2.24 -11.13 -4.72
C ILE A 17 -2.17 -11.95 -6.00
N TRP A 18 -1.60 -11.38 -7.07
CA TRP A 18 -1.52 -12.04 -8.37
C TRP A 18 -0.15 -12.66 -8.64
N ALA A 19 0.85 -12.34 -7.81
CA ALA A 19 2.17 -12.96 -7.87
C ALA A 19 2.77 -13.01 -6.46
N THR A 20 3.28 -14.17 -6.08
CA THR A 20 4.00 -14.32 -4.81
C THR A 20 4.94 -15.52 -4.88
N ASN A 21 6.19 -15.30 -4.52
CA ASN A 21 7.23 -16.32 -4.43
C ASN A 21 8.33 -15.83 -3.48
N ASP A 22 9.46 -16.53 -3.44
CA ASP A 22 10.56 -16.20 -2.54
C ASP A 22 11.35 -14.95 -2.92
N LYS A 23 11.05 -14.32 -4.06
CA LYS A 23 11.79 -13.17 -4.58
C LYS A 23 10.97 -11.90 -4.70
N TYR A 24 9.68 -12.02 -5.04
CA TYR A 24 8.82 -10.85 -5.26
C TYR A 24 7.35 -11.15 -4.98
N CYS A 25 6.59 -10.07 -4.86
CA CYS A 25 5.15 -10.10 -4.69
C CYS A 25 4.51 -9.04 -5.57
N GLY A 26 3.36 -9.36 -6.16
CA GLY A 26 2.56 -8.43 -6.95
C GLY A 26 1.12 -8.43 -6.47
N LYS A 27 0.54 -7.24 -6.35
CA LYS A 27 -0.82 -7.06 -5.83
C LYS A 27 -1.60 -6.04 -6.64
N LEU A 28 -2.93 -6.23 -6.68
CA LEU A 28 -3.88 -5.18 -7.04
C LEU A 28 -4.57 -4.73 -5.76
N LEU A 29 -4.51 -3.44 -5.48
CA LEU A 29 -5.14 -2.84 -4.32
C LEU A 29 -6.30 -1.97 -4.83
N ARG A 30 -7.54 -2.39 -4.55
CA ARG A 30 -8.75 -1.65 -4.91
C ARG A 30 -9.24 -0.90 -3.70
N PHE A 31 -9.44 0.41 -3.86
CA PHE A 31 -9.84 1.28 -2.78
C PHE A 31 -11.22 1.86 -3.02
N ASN A 32 -12.05 1.84 -1.98
CA ASN A 32 -13.29 2.59 -1.94
C ASN A 32 -12.95 4.08 -1.75
N LYS A 33 -13.82 4.95 -2.27
CA LYS A 33 -13.67 6.39 -2.06
C LYS A 33 -13.62 6.72 -0.57
N ASP A 34 -12.73 7.63 -0.18
CA ASP A 34 -12.50 8.10 1.19
C ASP A 34 -11.90 7.06 2.14
N ALA A 35 -11.62 5.86 1.63
CA ALA A 35 -11.00 4.80 2.43
C ALA A 35 -9.48 5.01 2.59
N LYS A 36 -8.94 4.43 3.64
CA LYS A 36 -7.50 4.50 3.92
C LYS A 36 -7.02 3.23 4.61
N PHE A 37 -5.76 2.85 4.34
CA PHE A 37 -5.11 1.85 5.16
C PHE A 37 -4.33 2.52 6.30
N SER A 38 -3.73 1.72 7.18
CA SER A 38 -3.00 2.24 8.34
C SER A 38 -1.76 3.03 7.94
N MET A 39 -1.36 3.98 8.77
CA MET A 39 -0.01 4.53 8.72
C MET A 39 0.92 3.46 9.28
N HIS A 40 1.77 2.88 8.44
CA HIS A 40 2.64 1.78 8.81
C HIS A 40 3.96 1.81 8.07
N PHE A 41 4.91 1.01 8.54
CA PHE A 41 6.16 0.79 7.84
C PHE A 41 6.54 -0.69 7.87
N HIS A 42 7.43 -1.07 6.98
CA HIS A 42 8.04 -2.38 6.92
C HIS A 42 9.54 -2.24 7.19
N SER A 43 10.14 -3.18 7.89
CA SER A 43 11.58 -3.14 8.17
C SER A 43 12.41 -3.74 7.03
N VAL A 44 11.85 -4.66 6.27
CA VAL A 44 12.52 -5.39 5.19
C VAL A 44 11.87 -5.15 3.84
N LYS A 45 10.55 -5.17 3.79
CA LYS A 45 9.80 -5.07 2.54
C LYS A 45 10.04 -3.72 1.85
N ASP A 46 10.39 -3.82 0.58
CA ASP A 46 10.54 -2.68 -0.33
C ASP A 46 9.45 -2.78 -1.38
N GLU A 47 8.68 -1.71 -1.57
CA GLU A 47 7.52 -1.74 -2.46
C GLU A 47 7.40 -0.50 -3.32
N THR A 48 6.80 -0.67 -4.51
CA THR A 48 6.47 0.42 -5.41
C THR A 48 5.03 0.27 -5.87
N TRP A 49 4.30 1.38 -5.88
CA TRP A 49 2.94 1.45 -6.40
C TRP A 49 2.91 2.15 -7.75
N TYR A 50 2.02 1.70 -8.61
CA TYR A 50 1.63 2.37 -9.84
C TYR A 50 0.13 2.68 -9.75
N VAL A 51 -0.25 3.92 -10.02
CA VAL A 51 -1.66 4.33 -10.00
C VAL A 51 -2.29 3.98 -11.34
N LEU A 52 -3.19 3.00 -11.34
CA LEU A 52 -3.91 2.59 -12.54
C LEU A 52 -5.17 3.43 -12.74
N GLU A 53 -5.93 3.64 -11.68
CA GLU A 53 -7.19 4.39 -11.67
C GLU A 53 -7.32 5.15 -10.36
N GLY A 54 -8.12 6.22 -10.40
CA GLY A 54 -8.47 6.97 -9.21
C GLY A 54 -7.45 8.02 -8.82
N ARG A 55 -7.60 8.54 -7.62
CA ARG A 55 -6.77 9.61 -7.10
C ARG A 55 -6.51 9.38 -5.62
N PHE A 56 -5.27 9.55 -5.23
CA PHE A 56 -4.81 9.19 -3.89
C PHE A 56 -3.97 10.29 -3.25
N VAL A 57 -3.98 10.33 -1.93
CA VAL A 57 -2.98 11.05 -1.14
C VAL A 57 -2.09 10.01 -0.49
N VAL A 58 -0.77 10.13 -0.63
CA VAL A 58 0.17 9.40 0.19
C VAL A 58 0.74 10.32 1.24
N LYS A 59 0.69 9.89 2.50
CA LYS A 59 1.31 10.58 3.64
C LYS A 59 2.54 9.82 4.06
N VAL A 60 3.62 10.55 4.32
CA VAL A 60 4.93 9.98 4.67
C VAL A 60 5.46 10.68 5.91
N ILE A 61 6.07 9.93 6.81
CA ILE A 61 6.74 10.48 8.00
C ILE A 61 8.26 10.37 7.83
N ASP A 62 8.94 11.51 7.95
CA ASP A 62 10.39 11.52 8.07
C ASP A 62 10.75 11.11 9.50
N THR A 63 11.41 9.96 9.65
CA THR A 63 11.72 9.40 10.97
C THR A 63 12.81 10.15 11.72
N LYS A 64 13.58 11.01 11.05
CA LYS A 64 14.61 11.83 11.68
C LYS A 64 14.03 13.09 12.31
N THR A 65 13.04 13.70 11.66
CA THR A 65 12.47 14.99 12.07
C THR A 65 11.05 14.87 12.60
N SER A 66 10.39 13.73 12.40
CA SER A 66 8.96 13.49 12.65
C SER A 66 8.04 14.35 11.77
N ALA A 67 8.58 15.05 10.78
CA ALA A 67 7.80 15.85 9.86
C ALA A 67 6.93 14.93 8.97
N GLN A 68 5.68 15.32 8.79
CA GLN A 68 4.79 14.67 7.84
C GLN A 68 4.73 15.47 6.56
N THR A 69 4.81 14.78 5.43
CA THR A 69 4.58 15.35 4.10
C THR A 69 3.52 14.53 3.39
N GLN A 70 2.83 15.14 2.44
CA GLN A 70 1.83 14.44 1.65
C GLN A 70 1.93 14.83 0.19
N TYR A 71 1.56 13.89 -0.67
CA TYR A 71 1.64 14.03 -2.12
C TYR A 71 0.36 13.49 -2.75
N ILE A 72 -0.07 14.14 -3.83
CA ILE A 72 -1.21 13.66 -4.63
C ILE A 72 -0.67 12.74 -5.72
N LEU A 73 -1.27 11.56 -5.84
CA LEU A 73 -0.95 10.59 -6.88
C LEU A 73 -2.15 10.46 -7.83
N GLU A 74 -1.88 10.51 -9.12
CA GLU A 74 -2.86 10.42 -10.19
C GLU A 74 -2.51 9.27 -11.14
N PRO A 75 -3.46 8.81 -12.00
CA PRO A 75 -3.18 7.72 -12.94
C PRO A 75 -1.90 7.95 -13.75
N GLY A 76 -1.05 6.95 -13.79
CA GLY A 76 0.26 7.03 -14.43
C GLY A 76 1.41 7.37 -13.50
N ASP A 77 1.13 7.83 -12.27
CA ASP A 77 2.17 8.10 -11.28
C ASP A 77 2.64 6.81 -10.62
N SER A 78 3.91 6.76 -10.26
CA SER A 78 4.47 5.70 -9.44
C SER A 78 5.03 6.28 -8.13
N TRP A 79 5.03 5.47 -7.09
CA TRP A 79 5.50 5.86 -5.76
C TRP A 79 6.28 4.72 -5.11
N HIS A 80 7.49 5.02 -4.65
CA HIS A 80 8.35 4.06 -3.97
C HIS A 80 8.28 4.24 -2.46
N ASN A 81 7.99 3.14 -1.74
CA ASN A 81 8.03 3.07 -0.29
C ASN A 81 9.22 2.21 0.12
N PRO A 82 10.38 2.82 0.44
CA PRO A 82 11.53 2.05 0.92
C PRO A 82 11.28 1.51 2.33
N PRO A 83 12.07 0.50 2.77
CA PRO A 83 12.00 0.02 4.15
C PRO A 83 12.18 1.15 5.17
N LEU A 84 11.53 1.01 6.33
CA LEU A 84 11.66 1.89 7.50
C LEU A 84 11.00 3.27 7.35
N VAL A 85 10.33 3.55 6.26
CA VAL A 85 9.63 4.83 6.07
C VAL A 85 8.12 4.62 6.27
N PRO A 86 7.52 5.19 7.32
CA PRO A 86 6.08 5.11 7.53
C PRO A 86 5.31 5.82 6.41
N HIS A 87 4.27 5.15 5.93
CA HIS A 87 3.43 5.65 4.85
C HIS A 87 1.98 5.26 5.06
N GLN A 88 1.08 6.08 4.51
CA GLN A 88 -0.36 5.85 4.53
C GLN A 88 -0.95 6.35 3.22
N VAL A 89 -1.86 5.58 2.63
CA VAL A 89 -2.64 6.01 1.47
C VAL A 89 -4.07 6.31 1.90
N ILE A 90 -4.58 7.40 1.35
CA ILE A 90 -5.99 7.78 1.45
C ILE A 90 -6.52 7.89 0.03
N CYS A 91 -7.64 7.23 -0.24
CA CYS A 91 -8.28 7.27 -1.55
C CYS A 91 -9.22 8.47 -1.65
N LEU A 92 -8.92 9.39 -2.56
CA LEU A 92 -9.79 10.57 -2.81
C LEU A 92 -10.88 10.24 -3.81
N GLU A 93 -10.56 9.46 -4.84
CA GLU A 93 -11.49 8.97 -5.85
C GLU A 93 -11.26 7.46 -5.97
N GLU A 94 -12.34 6.69 -5.96
CA GLU A 94 -12.28 5.23 -6.07
C GLU A 94 -11.27 4.81 -7.14
N GLY A 95 -10.41 3.87 -6.81
CA GLY A 95 -9.33 3.53 -7.72
C GLY A 95 -8.57 2.27 -7.39
N VAL A 96 -7.49 2.09 -8.15
CA VAL A 96 -6.66 0.89 -8.12
C VAL A 96 -5.19 1.28 -8.13
N LEU A 97 -4.44 0.72 -7.19
CA LEU A 97 -2.98 0.73 -7.20
C LEU A 97 -2.48 -0.67 -7.57
N ILE A 98 -1.46 -0.72 -8.40
CA ILE A 98 -0.70 -1.95 -8.65
C ILE A 98 0.55 -1.88 -7.78
N GLU A 99 0.75 -2.88 -6.94
CA GLU A 99 1.93 -2.99 -6.09
C GLU A 99 2.86 -4.08 -6.61
N VAL A 100 4.14 -3.76 -6.68
CA VAL A 100 5.22 -4.76 -6.79
C VAL A 100 6.14 -4.58 -5.60
N SER A 101 6.57 -5.68 -5.01
CA SER A 101 7.40 -5.62 -3.81
C SER A 101 8.32 -6.82 -3.69
N THR A 102 9.26 -6.74 -2.76
CA THR A 102 9.94 -7.90 -2.22
C THR A 102 8.93 -8.77 -1.46
N PRO A 103 9.28 -10.01 -1.07
CA PRO A 103 8.30 -10.89 -0.44
C PRO A 103 7.59 -10.27 0.75
N ASP A 104 6.27 -10.49 0.78
CA ASP A 104 5.41 -9.99 1.83
C ASP A 104 5.52 -10.86 3.09
N SER A 105 5.34 -10.24 4.26
CA SER A 105 5.33 -10.92 5.54
C SER A 105 4.38 -10.21 6.49
N VAL A 106 3.44 -10.94 7.07
CA VAL A 106 2.51 -10.40 8.04
C VAL A 106 3.25 -9.82 9.26
N GLU A 107 4.35 -10.44 9.63
CA GLU A 107 5.16 -10.03 10.80
C GLU A 107 5.94 -8.73 10.55
N ASP A 108 6.27 -8.45 9.28
CA ASP A 108 6.99 -7.25 8.88
C ASP A 108 6.03 -6.08 8.58
N ASN A 109 5.19 -5.77 9.56
CA ASN A 109 4.22 -4.69 9.46
C ASN A 109 4.07 -4.01 10.82
N TYR A 110 4.50 -2.76 10.90
CA TYR A 110 4.52 -1.98 12.15
C TYR A 110 3.58 -0.79 12.01
N ARG A 111 2.43 -0.85 12.70
CA ARG A 111 1.42 0.22 12.65
C ARG A 111 1.77 1.37 13.55
N VAL A 112 1.65 2.57 13.00
CA VAL A 112 1.79 3.83 13.73
C VAL A 112 0.42 4.40 14.06
N LEU A 113 -0.51 4.40 13.09
CA LEU A 113 -1.88 4.87 13.23
C LEU A 113 -2.83 3.88 12.55
N PRO A 114 -4.05 3.68 13.09
CA PRO A 114 -5.01 2.77 12.48
C PRO A 114 -5.57 3.28 11.17
N GLY A 115 -5.98 2.36 10.30
CA GLY A 115 -6.75 2.62 9.09
C GLY A 115 -8.10 1.93 9.16
N ASP A 116 -8.78 1.81 8.02
CA ASP A 116 -10.14 1.26 7.97
C ASP A 116 -10.22 -0.23 8.31
N SER A 117 -9.14 -0.98 8.11
CA SER A 117 -9.09 -2.39 8.49
C SER A 117 -8.99 -2.62 10.01
N GLN A 118 -8.69 -1.60 10.80
CA GLN A 118 -8.59 -1.67 12.25
C GLN A 118 -9.82 -1.13 12.98
N LYS A 119 -10.83 -0.78 12.27
CA LYS A 119 -12.10 -0.32 12.85
C LYS A 119 -12.91 -1.49 13.42
#